data_aa1e5d24a93976a8eb7ccee375ec39e4
#
_entry.id   aa1e5d24a93976a8eb7ccee375ec39e4
#
_cell.length_a   1.000
_cell.length_b   1.000
_cell.length_c   1.000
_cell.angle_alpha   90.00
_cell.angle_beta   90.00
_cell.angle_gamma   90.00
#
_symmetry.space_group_name_H-M   'P 1'
#
loop_
_entity.id
_entity.type
_entity.pdbx_description
1 polymer ?
#
loop_
_entity_poly.entity_id
_entity_poly.type
_entity_poly.pdbx_seq_one_letter_code
_entity_poly.pdbx_strand_id
1 'polypeptide(L)'
;MSPPGPLSIRRGRLDLHLHSNRSDGRHEPRFVLQTCAAAGVTLAALTDHDLPPALDGGAYTFGERSIIHLEAAEVSGAWAGRELHLLVYFPSKMPEDYRELLRGRARFRARRWDAFRAAAGLEARLPPAPEEALAGRLALTRHHLARALLDAEVVSRWQEAFDGPLNPASGLLLPLDLSFPEAIAGARAAGAVCSWAHPELDDARAWAGTFAGMGLQGLESGRPGIGRLMREELGRVAHKHRLFLTGGTDWHGWSGERPSFSFPMREGHAFVSALGLPTGP
;
A
#
# COMPACT_ATOMS: atom_id res chain seq x y z
N MET A 1 -22.65 0.08 -30.43
CA MET A 1 -22.52 -0.59 -29.12
C MET A 1 -22.87 0.45 -28.05
N SER A 2 -23.90 0.21 -27.26
CA SER A 2 -24.29 1.11 -26.18
C SER A 2 -23.16 1.14 -25.13
N PRO A 3 -22.87 2.30 -24.50
CA PRO A 3 -21.90 2.36 -23.41
C PRO A 3 -22.35 1.42 -22.29
N PRO A 4 -21.44 0.73 -21.63
CA PRO A 4 -21.77 -0.10 -20.48
C PRO A 4 -22.51 0.77 -19.45
N GLY A 5 -23.65 0.29 -18.99
CA GLY A 5 -24.41 0.97 -17.93
C GLY A 5 -23.57 1.16 -16.68
N PRO A 6 -23.95 2.06 -15.76
CA PRO A 6 -23.17 2.34 -14.55
C PRO A 6 -22.92 1.03 -13.80
N LEU A 7 -21.63 0.70 -13.60
CA LEU A 7 -21.20 -0.46 -12.85
C LEU A 7 -21.86 -0.43 -11.47
N SER A 8 -22.78 -1.36 -11.23
CA SER A 8 -23.44 -1.47 -9.93
C SER A 8 -22.43 -2.01 -8.90
N ILE A 9 -21.90 -1.11 -8.10
CA ILE A 9 -20.93 -1.44 -7.04
C ILE A 9 -21.61 -2.19 -5.86
N ARG A 10 -22.93 -2.30 -5.83
CA ARG A 10 -23.73 -2.82 -4.69
C ARG A 10 -23.38 -4.22 -4.19
N ARG A 11 -22.96 -5.11 -5.06
CA ARG A 11 -22.55 -6.50 -4.74
C ARG A 11 -21.08 -6.73 -5.08
N GLY A 12 -20.31 -5.64 -5.11
CA GLY A 12 -18.93 -5.67 -5.56
C GLY A 12 -17.98 -6.36 -4.57
N ARG A 13 -16.86 -6.74 -5.12
CA ARG A 13 -15.69 -7.25 -4.40
C ARG A 13 -14.58 -6.24 -4.52
N LEU A 14 -13.96 -5.89 -3.41
CA LEU A 14 -12.91 -4.89 -3.33
C LEU A 14 -11.56 -5.56 -3.15
N ASP A 15 -10.52 -4.97 -3.74
CA ASP A 15 -9.13 -5.23 -3.41
C ASP A 15 -8.40 -3.89 -3.39
N LEU A 16 -8.23 -3.35 -2.20
CA LEU A 16 -7.80 -1.98 -1.98
C LEU A 16 -6.33 -1.86 -1.62
N HIS A 17 -5.57 -2.97 -1.70
CA HIS A 17 -4.16 -3.01 -1.35
C HIS A 17 -3.43 -4.02 -2.26
N LEU A 18 -2.69 -3.48 -3.24
CA LEU A 18 -2.04 -4.25 -4.30
C LEU A 18 -0.74 -3.57 -4.72
N HIS A 19 0.26 -4.38 -5.04
CA HIS A 19 1.57 -3.89 -5.48
C HIS A 19 1.91 -4.33 -6.90
N SER A 20 2.61 -3.45 -7.60
CA SER A 20 3.14 -3.71 -8.93
C SER A 20 4.68 -3.69 -8.92
N ASN A 21 5.29 -3.98 -10.07
CA ASN A 21 6.74 -3.89 -10.24
C ASN A 21 7.29 -2.45 -10.23
N ARG A 22 6.44 -1.45 -9.97
CA ARG A 22 6.86 -0.08 -9.70
C ARG A 22 7.36 0.08 -8.26
N SER A 23 6.92 -0.80 -7.35
CA SER A 23 7.51 -0.98 -6.03
C SER A 23 8.05 -2.40 -5.92
N ASP A 24 7.56 -3.21 -5.02
CA ASP A 24 8.08 -4.54 -4.73
C ASP A 24 7.17 -5.69 -5.19
N GLY A 25 6.17 -5.39 -5.99
CA GLY A 25 5.40 -6.40 -6.70
C GLY A 25 6.17 -6.97 -7.90
N ARG A 26 5.77 -8.16 -8.32
CA ARG A 26 6.39 -8.88 -9.44
C ARG A 26 5.88 -8.44 -10.82
N HIS A 27 4.63 -7.96 -10.88
CA HIS A 27 3.91 -7.83 -12.14
C HIS A 27 3.66 -6.38 -12.52
N GLU A 28 3.55 -6.14 -13.83
CA GLU A 28 3.16 -4.85 -14.39
C GLU A 28 1.79 -4.38 -13.85
N PRO A 29 1.58 -3.07 -13.64
CA PRO A 29 0.35 -2.52 -13.09
C PRO A 29 -0.93 -3.00 -13.80
N ARG A 30 -0.90 -3.02 -15.15
CA ARG A 30 -2.05 -3.45 -15.94
C ARG A 30 -2.35 -4.94 -15.80
N PHE A 31 -1.33 -5.79 -15.65
CA PHE A 31 -1.49 -7.21 -15.40
C PHE A 31 -2.12 -7.47 -14.01
N VAL A 32 -1.74 -6.69 -13.00
CA VAL A 32 -2.33 -6.78 -11.65
C VAL A 32 -3.83 -6.49 -11.72
N LEU A 33 -4.25 -5.40 -12.39
CA LEU A 33 -5.67 -5.07 -12.56
C LEU A 33 -6.43 -6.14 -13.36
N GLN A 34 -5.82 -6.69 -14.42
CA GLN A 34 -6.42 -7.78 -15.22
C GLN A 34 -6.66 -9.02 -14.36
N THR A 35 -5.69 -9.38 -13.50
CA THR A 35 -5.79 -10.50 -12.57
C THR A 35 -6.93 -10.29 -11.56
N CYS A 36 -7.06 -9.07 -11.04
CA CYS A 36 -8.16 -8.70 -10.14
C CYS A 36 -9.52 -8.79 -10.85
N ALA A 37 -9.63 -8.28 -12.07
CA ALA A 37 -10.86 -8.37 -12.87
C ALA A 37 -11.25 -9.82 -13.17
N ALA A 38 -10.27 -10.67 -13.52
CA ALA A 38 -10.48 -12.10 -13.73
C ALA A 38 -11.00 -12.80 -12.46
N ALA A 39 -10.54 -12.38 -11.28
CA ALA A 39 -11.02 -12.87 -9.98
C ALA A 39 -12.37 -12.30 -9.55
N GLY A 40 -13.01 -11.43 -10.36
CA GLY A 40 -14.31 -10.82 -10.07
C GLY A 40 -14.25 -9.65 -9.09
N VAL A 41 -13.08 -9.05 -8.91
CA VAL A 41 -12.94 -7.76 -8.19
C VAL A 41 -13.55 -6.66 -9.06
N THR A 42 -14.34 -5.78 -8.47
CA THR A 42 -15.06 -4.69 -9.15
C THR A 42 -14.48 -3.32 -8.87
N LEU A 43 -13.78 -3.16 -7.74
CA LEU A 43 -13.04 -1.96 -7.36
C LEU A 43 -11.69 -2.36 -6.81
N ALA A 44 -10.62 -1.86 -7.40
CA ALA A 44 -9.25 -2.10 -6.99
C ALA A 44 -8.44 -0.81 -6.83
N ALA A 45 -7.42 -0.87 -5.98
CA ALA A 45 -6.42 0.16 -5.84
C ALA A 45 -5.02 -0.45 -5.92
N LEU A 46 -4.21 -0.01 -6.89
CA LEU A 46 -2.78 -0.21 -6.87
C LEU A 46 -2.18 0.80 -5.92
N THR A 47 -1.50 0.31 -4.90
CA THR A 47 -0.99 1.10 -3.77
C THR A 47 0.53 0.99 -3.66
N ASP A 48 1.23 1.08 -4.78
CA ASP A 48 2.70 1.01 -4.81
C ASP A 48 3.33 1.91 -3.75
N HIS A 49 4.35 1.41 -3.06
CA HIS A 49 5.02 2.11 -1.96
C HIS A 49 5.59 3.45 -2.38
N ASP A 50 5.19 4.54 -1.70
CA ASP A 50 5.73 5.90 -1.85
C ASP A 50 5.85 6.36 -3.32
N LEU A 51 4.94 5.93 -4.20
CA LEU A 51 4.92 6.29 -5.62
C LEU A 51 3.57 6.87 -6.05
N PRO A 52 3.56 7.80 -7.01
CA PRO A 52 2.32 8.18 -7.64
C PRO A 52 1.75 7.01 -8.45
N PRO A 53 0.40 6.95 -8.62
CA PRO A 53 -0.26 5.90 -9.37
C PRO A 53 0.37 5.68 -10.75
N ALA A 54 0.58 4.42 -11.10
CA ALA A 54 1.10 4.01 -12.41
C ALA A 54 0.05 4.09 -13.52
N LEU A 55 -1.22 4.01 -13.15
CA LEU A 55 -2.38 4.05 -14.04
C LEU A 55 -3.35 5.13 -13.56
N ASP A 56 -4.02 5.78 -14.49
CA ASP A 56 -5.06 6.74 -14.16
C ASP A 56 -6.25 6.04 -13.49
N GLY A 57 -6.97 6.78 -12.64
CA GLY A 57 -8.23 6.33 -12.07
C GLY A 57 -9.32 6.18 -13.14
N GLY A 58 -10.22 5.21 -12.98
CA GLY A 58 -11.33 5.00 -13.88
C GLY A 58 -11.64 3.54 -14.19
N ALA A 59 -12.48 3.32 -15.20
CA ALA A 59 -12.91 1.99 -15.60
C ALA A 59 -11.91 1.35 -16.60
N TYR A 60 -11.55 0.11 -16.32
CA TYR A 60 -10.73 -0.74 -17.20
C TYR A 60 -11.52 -1.96 -17.61
N THR A 61 -11.38 -2.35 -18.88
CA THR A 61 -12.05 -3.56 -19.42
C THR A 61 -11.02 -4.56 -19.93
N PHE A 62 -11.17 -5.82 -19.53
CA PHE A 62 -10.35 -6.95 -19.90
C PHE A 62 -11.26 -8.08 -20.40
N GLY A 63 -11.44 -8.20 -21.72
CA GLY A 63 -12.44 -9.07 -22.32
C GLY A 63 -13.85 -8.66 -21.87
N GLU A 64 -14.58 -9.58 -21.26
CA GLU A 64 -15.94 -9.35 -20.73
C GLU A 64 -15.97 -8.80 -19.29
N ARG A 65 -14.81 -8.64 -18.65
CA ARG A 65 -14.69 -8.18 -17.27
C ARG A 65 -14.34 -6.70 -17.22
N SER A 66 -14.99 -5.97 -16.33
CA SER A 66 -14.67 -4.57 -16.05
C SER A 66 -14.35 -4.38 -14.58
N ILE A 67 -13.42 -3.48 -14.28
CA ILE A 67 -12.97 -3.13 -12.95
C ILE A 67 -12.78 -1.62 -12.86
N ILE A 68 -13.13 -1.02 -11.73
CA ILE A 68 -12.80 0.38 -11.43
C ILE A 68 -11.45 0.39 -10.71
N HIS A 69 -10.53 1.23 -11.16
CA HIS A 69 -9.26 1.50 -10.50
C HIS A 69 -9.33 2.86 -9.79
N LEU A 70 -8.90 2.90 -8.53
CA LEU A 70 -8.70 4.13 -7.77
C LEU A 70 -7.24 4.55 -7.85
N GLU A 71 -6.97 5.85 -8.03
CA GLU A 71 -5.64 6.38 -7.80
C GLU A 71 -5.32 6.32 -6.31
N ALA A 72 -4.24 5.63 -5.97
CA ALA A 72 -3.85 5.34 -4.60
C ALA A 72 -2.34 5.18 -4.46
N ALA A 73 -1.86 5.15 -3.22
CA ALA A 73 -0.49 4.82 -2.87
C ALA A 73 -0.45 4.27 -1.44
N GLU A 74 0.59 3.52 -1.10
CA GLU A 74 0.93 3.15 0.27
C GLU A 74 2.11 4.00 0.75
N VAL A 75 1.85 4.92 1.68
CA VAL A 75 2.84 5.88 2.18
C VAL A 75 3.46 5.39 3.47
N SER A 76 4.79 5.29 3.51
CA SER A 76 5.51 4.91 4.72
C SER A 76 5.75 6.11 5.64
N GLY A 77 5.44 5.94 6.92
CA GLY A 77 5.68 6.93 7.96
C GLY A 77 6.24 6.33 9.25
N ALA A 78 7.08 7.09 9.95
CA ALA A 78 7.66 6.65 11.22
C ALA A 78 6.74 6.99 12.41
N TRP A 79 6.58 6.05 13.33
CA TRP A 79 5.92 6.26 14.61
C TRP A 79 6.48 5.36 15.68
N ALA A 80 6.82 5.91 16.85
CA ALA A 80 7.33 5.15 18.00
C ALA A 80 8.48 4.18 17.65
N GLY A 81 9.41 4.60 16.78
CA GLY A 81 10.54 3.78 16.32
C GLY A 81 10.19 2.69 15.30
N ARG A 82 8.97 2.67 14.79
CA ARG A 82 8.47 1.70 13.80
C ARG A 82 8.13 2.38 12.48
N GLU A 83 8.19 1.62 11.39
CA GLU A 83 7.65 2.00 10.09
C GLU A 83 6.20 1.54 10.01
N LEU A 84 5.27 2.46 9.82
CA LEU A 84 3.85 2.21 9.60
C LEU A 84 3.49 2.63 8.18
N HIS A 85 2.43 2.01 7.63
CA HIS A 85 2.00 2.26 6.27
C HIS A 85 0.58 2.86 6.24
N LEU A 86 0.41 3.90 5.44
CA LEU A 86 -0.84 4.60 5.22
C LEU A 86 -1.31 4.40 3.78
N LEU A 87 -2.43 3.73 3.61
CA LEU A 87 -3.11 3.68 2.33
C LEU A 87 -3.83 5.01 2.09
N VAL A 88 -3.51 5.65 0.99
CA VAL A 88 -4.14 6.90 0.56
C VAL A 88 -4.89 6.68 -0.73
N TYR A 89 -6.17 7.10 -0.78
CA TYR A 89 -7.05 6.91 -1.93
C TYR A 89 -7.63 8.25 -2.36
N PHE A 90 -7.62 8.51 -3.65
CA PHE A 90 -8.14 9.76 -4.19
C PHE A 90 -9.50 9.54 -4.84
N PRO A 91 -10.53 10.32 -4.43
CA PRO A 91 -11.86 10.25 -5.05
C PRO A 91 -11.87 10.66 -6.53
N SER A 92 -10.90 11.49 -6.90
CA SER A 92 -10.60 11.97 -8.25
C SER A 92 -9.12 11.79 -8.54
N LYS A 93 -8.61 12.45 -9.57
CA LYS A 93 -7.18 12.43 -9.89
C LYS A 93 -6.35 12.96 -8.72
N MET A 94 -5.28 12.26 -8.38
CA MET A 94 -4.29 12.68 -7.38
C MET A 94 -3.67 14.02 -7.80
N PRO A 95 -3.64 15.06 -6.93
CA PRO A 95 -3.02 16.35 -7.21
C PRO A 95 -1.54 16.22 -7.58
N GLU A 96 -1.05 17.08 -8.50
CA GLU A 96 0.31 16.99 -8.98
C GLU A 96 1.37 17.24 -7.89
N ASP A 97 1.10 18.15 -6.97
CA ASP A 97 1.99 18.41 -5.82
C ASP A 97 2.13 17.18 -4.92
N TYR A 98 1.05 16.40 -4.74
CA TYR A 98 1.12 15.16 -3.99
C TYR A 98 1.84 14.05 -4.77
N ARG A 99 1.67 14.01 -6.10
CA ARG A 99 2.46 13.12 -6.98
C ARG A 99 3.96 13.44 -6.88
N GLU A 100 4.33 14.72 -6.87
CA GLU A 100 5.73 15.13 -6.73
C GLU A 100 6.28 14.83 -5.33
N LEU A 101 5.48 15.00 -4.27
CA LEU A 101 5.83 14.55 -2.93
C LEU A 101 6.18 13.05 -2.95
N LEU A 102 5.34 12.21 -3.55
CA LEU A 102 5.60 10.75 -3.64
C LEU A 102 6.86 10.43 -4.46
N ARG A 103 7.11 11.12 -5.59
CA ARG A 103 8.39 10.97 -6.33
C ARG A 103 9.58 11.32 -5.44
N GLY A 104 9.46 12.38 -4.63
CA GLY A 104 10.46 12.74 -3.62
C GLY A 104 10.71 11.62 -2.61
N ARG A 105 9.65 10.94 -2.17
CA ARG A 105 9.71 9.79 -1.27
C ARG A 105 10.43 8.60 -1.94
N ALA A 106 10.11 8.30 -3.20
CA ALA A 106 10.80 7.25 -3.94
C ALA A 106 12.31 7.56 -4.11
N ARG A 107 12.67 8.82 -4.41
CA ARG A 107 14.08 9.26 -4.43
C ARG A 107 14.75 9.14 -3.06
N PHE A 108 14.02 9.38 -1.98
CA PHE A 108 14.53 9.16 -0.62
C PHE A 108 14.80 7.67 -0.35
N ARG A 109 13.93 6.76 -0.81
CA ARG A 109 14.18 5.32 -0.74
C ARG A 109 15.45 4.91 -1.52
N ALA A 110 15.71 5.52 -2.67
CA ALA A 110 16.96 5.31 -3.40
C ALA A 110 18.19 5.75 -2.58
N ARG A 111 18.11 6.91 -1.90
CA ARG A 111 19.17 7.35 -0.98
C ARG A 111 19.34 6.40 0.23
N ARG A 112 18.22 5.87 0.78
CA ARG A 112 18.29 4.86 1.85
C ARG A 112 19.01 3.60 1.41
N TRP A 113 18.78 3.16 0.16
CA TRP A 113 19.47 2.03 -0.46
C TRP A 113 20.98 2.25 -0.50
N ASP A 114 21.44 3.37 -1.05
CA ASP A 114 22.87 3.66 -1.19
C ASP A 114 23.55 3.90 0.17
N ALA A 115 22.85 4.56 1.09
CA ALA A 115 23.35 4.73 2.46
C ALA A 115 23.46 3.40 3.21
N PHE A 116 22.52 2.48 3.02
CA PHE A 116 22.61 1.13 3.58
C PHE A 116 23.83 0.38 3.04
N ARG A 117 24.07 0.42 1.73
CA ARG A 117 25.25 -0.20 1.11
C ARG A 117 26.55 0.29 1.73
N ALA A 118 26.67 1.61 1.90
CA ALA A 118 27.84 2.24 2.49
C ALA A 118 27.99 1.87 3.97
N ALA A 119 26.93 2.01 4.76
CA ALA A 119 26.95 1.69 6.20
C ALA A 119 27.26 0.23 6.49
N ALA A 120 26.82 -0.69 5.63
CA ALA A 120 27.07 -2.11 5.74
C ALA A 120 28.41 -2.57 5.11
N GLY A 121 29.15 -1.68 4.43
CA GLY A 121 30.40 -2.03 3.72
C GLY A 121 30.15 -2.95 2.52
N LEU A 122 29.01 -2.80 1.86
CA LEU A 122 28.55 -3.72 0.80
C LEU A 122 28.58 -3.10 -0.62
N GLU A 123 29.27 -1.97 -0.82
CA GLU A 123 29.30 -1.29 -2.12
C GLU A 123 29.88 -2.14 -3.25
N ALA A 124 30.81 -3.03 -2.94
CA ALA A 124 31.38 -3.96 -3.91
C ALA A 124 30.48 -5.18 -4.22
N ARG A 125 29.47 -5.43 -3.38
CA ARG A 125 28.58 -6.61 -3.48
C ARG A 125 27.18 -6.29 -3.92
N LEU A 126 26.68 -5.09 -3.59
CA LEU A 126 25.36 -4.63 -3.98
C LEU A 126 25.47 -3.51 -5.02
N PRO A 127 24.64 -3.50 -6.08
CA PRO A 127 24.65 -2.43 -7.07
C PRO A 127 24.14 -1.11 -6.45
N PRO A 128 24.51 0.04 -7.00
CA PRO A 128 23.91 1.32 -6.64
C PRO A 128 22.41 1.34 -6.96
N ALA A 129 21.69 2.31 -6.39
CA ALA A 129 20.28 2.51 -6.74
C ALA A 129 20.15 2.76 -8.27
N PRO A 130 19.21 2.07 -8.95
CA PRO A 130 19.02 2.24 -10.39
C PRO A 130 18.48 3.63 -10.73
N GLU A 131 18.68 4.06 -11.98
CA GLU A 131 18.28 5.38 -12.47
C GLU A 131 16.77 5.64 -12.27
N GLU A 132 15.93 4.64 -12.48
CA GLU A 132 14.49 4.73 -12.29
C GLU A 132 14.12 5.11 -10.84
N ALA A 133 14.85 4.57 -9.86
CA ALA A 133 14.65 4.90 -8.45
C ALA A 133 15.17 6.32 -8.13
N LEU A 134 16.32 6.70 -8.67
CA LEU A 134 16.88 8.05 -8.55
C LEU A 134 15.98 9.10 -9.21
N ALA A 135 15.26 8.73 -10.27
CA ALA A 135 14.28 9.58 -10.95
C ALA A 135 12.89 9.56 -10.27
N GLY A 136 12.69 8.79 -9.21
CA GLY A 136 11.39 8.67 -8.51
C GLY A 136 10.32 7.92 -9.30
N ARG A 137 10.72 6.99 -10.16
CA ARG A 137 9.83 6.13 -10.97
C ARG A 137 9.74 4.69 -10.46
N LEU A 138 10.64 4.31 -9.55
CA LEU A 138 10.69 3.02 -8.87
C LEU A 138 10.92 3.26 -7.38
N ALA A 139 10.17 2.59 -6.51
CA ALA A 139 10.37 2.64 -5.07
C ALA A 139 11.11 1.41 -4.58
N LEU A 140 12.34 1.61 -4.09
CA LEU A 140 13.13 0.56 -3.45
C LEU A 140 12.65 0.34 -2.02
N THR A 141 12.24 -0.89 -1.72
CA THR A 141 11.76 -1.29 -0.39
C THR A 141 12.78 -2.14 0.35
N ARG A 142 12.49 -2.49 1.60
CA ARG A 142 13.28 -3.46 2.35
C ARG A 142 13.25 -4.86 1.71
N HIS A 143 12.20 -5.19 0.96
CA HIS A 143 12.13 -6.44 0.20
C HIS A 143 13.20 -6.49 -0.91
N HIS A 144 13.43 -5.38 -1.61
CA HIS A 144 14.52 -5.30 -2.59
C HIS A 144 15.90 -5.47 -1.93
N LEU A 145 16.13 -4.83 -0.77
CA LEU A 145 17.38 -5.00 -0.01
C LEU A 145 17.55 -6.45 0.46
N ALA A 146 16.51 -7.09 1.01
CA ALA A 146 16.56 -8.48 1.41
C ALA A 146 16.90 -9.40 0.24
N ARG A 147 16.31 -9.16 -0.92
CA ARG A 147 16.61 -9.90 -2.15
C ARG A 147 18.07 -9.71 -2.57
N ALA A 148 18.55 -8.48 -2.60
CA ALA A 148 19.93 -8.18 -2.97
C ALA A 148 20.93 -8.80 -1.98
N LEU A 149 20.64 -8.83 -0.69
CA LEU A 149 21.47 -9.50 0.33
C LEU A 149 21.52 -11.01 0.12
N LEU A 150 20.41 -11.64 -0.28
CA LEU A 150 20.37 -13.07 -0.64
C LEU A 150 21.16 -13.35 -1.91
N ASP A 151 20.92 -12.58 -2.98
CA ASP A 151 21.58 -12.76 -4.28
C ASP A 151 23.10 -12.51 -4.18
N ALA A 152 23.52 -11.64 -3.26
CA ALA A 152 24.91 -11.40 -2.94
C ALA A 152 25.48 -12.36 -1.88
N GLU A 153 24.73 -13.38 -1.44
CA GLU A 153 25.11 -14.37 -0.42
C GLU A 153 25.61 -13.75 0.91
N VAL A 154 25.10 -12.54 1.25
CA VAL A 154 25.37 -11.90 2.55
C VAL A 154 24.56 -12.56 3.66
N VAL A 155 23.37 -13.04 3.31
CA VAL A 155 22.50 -13.85 4.16
C VAL A 155 22.06 -15.11 3.39
N SER A 156 21.75 -16.18 4.10
CA SER A 156 21.35 -17.46 3.49
C SER A 156 19.84 -17.62 3.40
N ARG A 157 19.09 -16.88 4.21
CA ARG A 157 17.63 -16.96 4.30
C ARG A 157 17.00 -15.57 4.36
N TRP A 158 15.79 -15.48 3.82
CA TRP A 158 15.01 -14.25 3.82
C TRP A 158 14.87 -13.62 5.21
N GLN A 159 14.52 -14.43 6.21
CA GLN A 159 14.32 -13.96 7.57
C GLN A 159 15.60 -13.39 8.20
N GLU A 160 16.76 -13.95 7.88
CA GLU A 160 18.05 -13.44 8.36
C GLU A 160 18.34 -12.00 7.95
N ALA A 161 17.84 -11.58 6.78
CA ALA A 161 17.97 -10.19 6.35
C ALA A 161 17.23 -9.25 7.30
N PHE A 162 15.99 -9.60 7.71
CA PHE A 162 15.15 -8.79 8.58
C PHE A 162 15.51 -8.87 10.07
N ASP A 163 15.99 -10.03 10.52
CA ASP A 163 16.46 -10.20 11.91
C ASP A 163 17.83 -9.55 12.14
N GLY A 164 18.63 -9.39 11.07
CA GLY A 164 19.98 -8.85 11.09
C GLY A 164 20.08 -7.45 10.45
N PRO A 165 20.69 -7.33 9.25
CA PRO A 165 21.07 -6.04 8.67
C PRO A 165 19.90 -5.10 8.41
N LEU A 166 18.70 -5.59 8.12
CA LEU A 166 17.50 -4.79 7.88
C LEU A 166 16.65 -4.56 9.14
N ASN A 167 17.08 -5.07 10.30
CA ASN A 167 16.46 -4.75 11.57
C ASN A 167 16.72 -3.27 11.90
N PRO A 168 15.72 -2.49 12.32
CA PRO A 168 15.93 -1.09 12.72
C PRO A 168 17.00 -0.93 13.81
N ALA A 169 17.14 -1.90 14.72
CA ALA A 169 18.14 -1.88 15.77
C ALA A 169 19.59 -2.05 15.26
N SER A 170 19.79 -2.48 14.01
CA SER A 170 21.14 -2.58 13.41
C SER A 170 21.78 -1.20 13.19
N GLY A 171 20.98 -0.14 13.09
CA GLY A 171 21.43 1.20 12.76
C GLY A 171 21.92 1.38 11.31
N LEU A 172 21.82 0.35 10.46
CA LEU A 172 22.30 0.40 9.06
C LEU A 172 21.33 1.10 8.12
N LEU A 173 20.02 1.09 8.45
CA LEU A 173 19.01 1.77 7.65
C LEU A 173 18.83 3.21 8.12
N LEU A 174 18.89 4.16 7.20
CA LEU A 174 18.48 5.53 7.49
C LEU A 174 17.03 5.54 7.99
N PRO A 175 16.72 6.30 9.05
CA PRO A 175 15.34 6.51 9.50
C PRO A 175 14.46 7.07 8.37
N LEU A 176 13.15 6.84 8.46
CA LEU A 176 12.21 7.53 7.58
C LEU A 176 12.22 9.04 7.88
N ASP A 177 12.15 9.83 6.84
CA ASP A 177 12.14 11.31 6.88
C ASP A 177 10.71 11.89 7.01
N LEU A 178 9.70 11.05 7.14
CA LEU A 178 8.30 11.41 7.31
C LEU A 178 7.73 10.66 8.50
N SER A 179 7.10 11.35 9.43
CA SER A 179 6.34 10.71 10.51
C SER A 179 4.97 10.26 10.00
N PHE A 180 4.38 9.26 10.67
CA PHE A 180 3.04 8.78 10.30
C PHE A 180 1.95 9.85 10.48
N PRO A 181 1.95 10.72 11.51
CA PRO A 181 1.08 11.88 11.60
C PRO A 181 1.22 12.87 10.43
N GLU A 182 2.45 13.17 9.98
CA GLU A 182 2.67 14.05 8.83
C GLU A 182 2.16 13.41 7.54
N ALA A 183 2.30 12.08 7.38
CA ALA A 183 1.72 11.35 6.25
C ALA A 183 0.19 11.48 6.24
N ILE A 184 -0.48 11.32 7.39
CA ILE A 184 -1.94 11.53 7.51
C ILE A 184 -2.30 12.97 7.15
N ALA A 185 -1.64 13.96 7.75
CA ALA A 185 -1.95 15.37 7.54
C ALA A 185 -1.76 15.79 6.07
N GLY A 186 -0.65 15.39 5.45
CA GLY A 186 -0.35 15.67 4.04
C GLY A 186 -1.36 15.04 3.09
N ALA A 187 -1.73 13.78 3.31
CA ALA A 187 -2.74 13.09 2.50
C ALA A 187 -4.12 13.74 2.65
N ARG A 188 -4.52 14.10 3.87
CA ARG A 188 -5.78 14.81 4.13
C ARG A 188 -5.83 16.18 3.47
N ALA A 189 -4.74 16.94 3.54
CA ALA A 189 -4.63 18.25 2.90
C ALA A 189 -4.74 18.15 1.36
N ALA A 190 -4.25 17.05 0.79
CA ALA A 190 -4.36 16.75 -0.64
C ALA A 190 -5.75 16.20 -1.04
N GLY A 191 -6.70 16.06 -0.11
CA GLY A 191 -8.06 15.57 -0.38
C GLY A 191 -8.17 14.04 -0.44
N ALA A 192 -7.15 13.30 0.01
CA ALA A 192 -7.21 11.84 0.06
C ALA A 192 -8.10 11.32 1.19
N VAL A 193 -8.65 10.14 0.99
CA VAL A 193 -9.23 9.29 2.02
C VAL A 193 -8.14 8.34 2.51
N CYS A 194 -7.94 8.23 3.84
CA CYS A 194 -6.80 7.54 4.43
C CYS A 194 -7.22 6.34 5.27
N SER A 195 -6.48 5.22 5.16
CA SER A 195 -6.64 4.02 5.98
C SER A 195 -5.28 3.50 6.44
N TRP A 196 -5.18 3.11 7.70
CA TRP A 196 -3.96 2.49 8.22
C TRP A 196 -3.84 1.05 7.70
N ALA A 197 -2.75 0.77 6.97
CA ALA A 197 -2.48 -0.53 6.37
C ALA A 197 -2.09 -1.59 7.41
N HIS A 198 -2.60 -2.79 7.25
CA HIS A 198 -2.25 -4.02 7.98
C HIS A 198 -1.77 -3.85 9.44
N PRO A 199 -2.46 -3.08 10.31
CA PRO A 199 -2.00 -2.89 11.68
C PRO A 199 -2.00 -4.19 12.47
N GLU A 200 -1.01 -4.35 13.34
CA GLU A 200 -1.06 -5.35 14.39
C GLU A 200 -2.13 -4.95 15.42
N LEU A 201 -2.80 -5.94 16.01
CA LEU A 201 -3.95 -5.66 16.88
C LEU A 201 -3.59 -4.80 18.11
N ASP A 202 -2.45 -5.05 18.73
CA ASP A 202 -2.03 -4.29 19.90
C ASP A 202 -1.65 -2.86 19.54
N ASP A 203 -1.04 -2.63 18.37
CA ASP A 203 -0.79 -1.30 17.84
C ASP A 203 -2.10 -0.57 17.54
N ALA A 204 -3.06 -1.26 16.90
CA ALA A 204 -4.37 -0.68 16.62
C ALA A 204 -5.09 -0.27 17.89
N ARG A 205 -5.06 -1.10 18.93
CA ARG A 205 -5.62 -0.77 20.25
C ARG A 205 -4.96 0.42 20.91
N ALA A 206 -3.63 0.52 20.77
CA ALA A 206 -2.84 1.59 21.39
C ALA A 206 -2.98 2.93 20.66
N TRP A 207 -3.00 2.94 19.31
CA TRP A 207 -2.77 4.16 18.54
C TRP A 207 -3.92 4.59 17.64
N ALA A 208 -4.92 3.74 17.34
CA ALA A 208 -6.00 4.10 16.41
C ALA A 208 -6.77 5.36 16.86
N GLY A 209 -7.01 5.53 18.18
CA GLY A 209 -7.65 6.73 18.70
C GLY A 209 -6.82 8.00 18.51
N THR A 210 -5.52 7.92 18.71
CA THR A 210 -4.57 9.01 18.49
C THR A 210 -4.57 9.41 17.01
N PHE A 211 -4.45 8.43 16.10
CA PHE A 211 -4.44 8.69 14.68
C PHE A 211 -5.79 9.18 14.14
N ALA A 212 -6.90 8.68 14.67
CA ALA A 212 -8.24 9.22 14.35
C ALA A 212 -8.35 10.72 14.71
N GLY A 213 -7.81 11.11 15.87
CA GLY A 213 -7.72 12.52 16.28
C GLY A 213 -6.83 13.38 15.35
N MET A 214 -5.91 12.76 14.62
CA MET A 214 -5.03 13.40 13.63
C MET A 214 -5.58 13.37 12.20
N GLY A 215 -6.79 12.81 12.00
CA GLY A 215 -7.45 12.77 10.70
C GLY A 215 -7.44 11.44 9.96
N LEU A 216 -6.92 10.34 10.57
CA LEU A 216 -7.09 8.99 10.04
C LEU A 216 -8.57 8.66 9.96
N GLN A 217 -9.01 8.04 8.85
CA GLN A 217 -10.43 7.79 8.60
C GLN A 217 -10.77 6.31 8.55
N GLY A 218 -9.79 5.46 8.27
CA GLY A 218 -10.01 4.04 8.10
C GLY A 218 -8.91 3.18 8.70
N LEU A 219 -9.20 1.88 8.80
CA LEU A 219 -8.30 0.86 9.31
C LEU A 219 -8.47 -0.40 8.46
N GLU A 220 -7.36 -0.96 7.97
CA GLU A 220 -7.40 -2.21 7.22
C GLU A 220 -7.61 -3.39 8.16
N SER A 221 -8.77 -4.05 8.01
CA SER A 221 -9.16 -5.20 8.82
C SER A 221 -9.26 -6.49 8.02
N GLY A 222 -9.30 -6.41 6.69
CA GLY A 222 -9.51 -7.54 5.81
C GLY A 222 -8.30 -7.84 4.95
N ARG A 223 -7.60 -8.95 5.19
CA ARG A 223 -6.49 -9.43 4.35
C ARG A 223 -6.39 -10.96 4.41
N PRO A 224 -5.72 -11.61 3.43
CA PRO A 224 -5.44 -13.05 3.51
C PRO A 224 -4.66 -13.41 4.78
N GLY A 225 -4.92 -14.58 5.32
CA GLY A 225 -4.16 -15.10 6.46
C GLY A 225 -4.57 -14.61 7.85
N ILE A 226 -5.30 -13.51 7.98
CA ILE A 226 -5.81 -13.12 9.29
C ILE A 226 -7.07 -13.93 9.66
N GLY A 227 -7.08 -14.47 10.89
CA GLY A 227 -8.21 -15.21 11.40
C GLY A 227 -9.44 -14.34 11.69
N ARG A 228 -10.62 -14.98 11.73
CA ARG A 228 -11.88 -14.29 12.00
C ARG A 228 -11.87 -13.46 13.29
N LEU A 229 -11.29 -13.98 14.36
CA LEU A 229 -11.21 -13.27 15.65
C LEU A 229 -10.40 -11.99 15.56
N MET A 230 -9.25 -12.03 14.90
CA MET A 230 -8.42 -10.84 14.67
C MET A 230 -9.18 -9.77 13.90
N ARG A 231 -9.90 -10.18 12.85
CA ARG A 231 -10.74 -9.30 12.03
C ARG A 231 -11.85 -8.64 12.82
N GLU A 232 -12.54 -9.40 13.67
CA GLU A 232 -13.59 -8.91 14.55
C GLU A 232 -13.03 -7.90 15.57
N GLU A 233 -11.85 -8.17 16.15
CA GLU A 233 -11.20 -7.26 17.09
C GLU A 233 -10.79 -5.94 16.42
N LEU A 234 -10.15 -5.99 15.23
CA LEU A 234 -9.83 -4.79 14.46
C LEU A 234 -11.11 -4.00 14.11
N GLY A 235 -12.20 -4.70 13.79
CA GLY A 235 -13.51 -4.09 13.57
C GLY A 235 -14.06 -3.36 14.82
N ARG A 236 -13.87 -3.93 16.02
CA ARG A 236 -14.25 -3.26 17.28
C ARG A 236 -13.41 -2.02 17.54
N VAL A 237 -12.10 -2.09 17.29
CA VAL A 237 -11.21 -0.92 17.40
C VAL A 237 -11.64 0.18 16.44
N ALA A 238 -11.89 -0.15 15.17
CA ALA A 238 -12.35 0.79 14.17
C ALA A 238 -13.68 1.44 14.58
N HIS A 239 -14.66 0.65 14.98
CA HIS A 239 -15.97 1.15 15.45
C HIS A 239 -15.84 2.11 16.65
N LYS A 240 -15.03 1.74 17.66
CA LYS A 240 -14.76 2.57 18.85
C LYS A 240 -14.26 3.97 18.47
N HIS A 241 -13.43 4.06 17.45
CA HIS A 241 -12.79 5.31 17.02
C HIS A 241 -13.44 5.93 15.77
N ARG A 242 -14.61 5.42 15.33
CA ARG A 242 -15.37 5.90 14.16
C ARG A 242 -14.58 5.84 12.87
N LEU A 243 -13.71 4.83 12.72
CA LEU A 243 -12.98 4.54 11.50
C LEU A 243 -13.80 3.59 10.63
N PHE A 244 -13.79 3.80 9.32
CA PHE A 244 -14.32 2.79 8.40
C PHE A 244 -13.33 1.63 8.22
N LEU A 245 -13.81 0.53 7.65
CA LEU A 245 -12.97 -0.63 7.36
C LEU A 245 -12.55 -0.63 5.90
N THR A 246 -11.31 -1.03 5.65
CA THR A 246 -10.78 -1.38 4.33
C THR A 246 -10.23 -2.81 4.34
N GLY A 247 -9.90 -3.31 3.16
CA GLY A 247 -9.25 -4.59 3.02
C GLY A 247 -8.72 -4.81 1.61
N GLY A 248 -7.66 -5.56 1.51
CA GLY A 248 -6.99 -5.90 0.28
C GLY A 248 -6.20 -7.19 0.42
N THR A 249 -5.62 -7.65 -0.68
CA THR A 249 -4.80 -8.85 -0.66
C THR A 249 -3.37 -8.58 -0.22
N ASP A 250 -2.91 -7.35 -0.34
CA ASP A 250 -1.50 -7.00 -0.21
C ASP A 250 -0.63 -7.90 -1.14
N TRP A 251 -1.15 -8.14 -2.36
CA TRP A 251 -0.56 -9.09 -3.28
C TRP A 251 0.64 -8.48 -4.02
N HIS A 252 1.78 -9.12 -3.85
CA HIS A 252 3.03 -8.77 -4.50
C HIS A 252 3.39 -9.71 -5.68
N GLY A 253 2.69 -10.82 -5.85
CA GLY A 253 2.91 -11.76 -6.97
C GLY A 253 4.08 -12.74 -6.81
N TRP A 254 4.86 -12.66 -5.74
CA TRP A 254 6.03 -13.54 -5.53
C TRP A 254 5.65 -14.94 -5.04
N SER A 255 4.55 -15.09 -4.34
CA SER A 255 4.02 -16.36 -3.83
C SER A 255 3.18 -17.14 -4.85
N GLY A 256 3.16 -16.71 -6.12
CA GLY A 256 2.37 -17.34 -7.18
C GLY A 256 1.07 -16.61 -7.47
N GLU A 257 -0.05 -17.35 -7.62
CA GLU A 257 -1.35 -16.79 -7.97
C GLU A 257 -1.86 -15.79 -6.90
N ARG A 258 -2.68 -14.83 -7.36
CA ARG A 258 -3.35 -13.92 -6.47
C ARG A 258 -4.24 -14.69 -5.49
N PRO A 259 -4.20 -14.42 -4.17
CA PRO A 259 -5.10 -15.05 -3.20
C PRO A 259 -6.57 -14.90 -3.60
N SER A 260 -7.37 -15.91 -3.36
CA SER A 260 -8.83 -15.90 -3.64
C SER A 260 -9.63 -14.99 -2.71
N PHE A 261 -8.95 -14.13 -1.95
CA PHE A 261 -9.51 -13.13 -1.06
C PHE A 261 -10.03 -11.92 -1.84
N SER A 262 -11.09 -11.32 -1.34
CA SER A 262 -11.55 -9.97 -1.69
C SER A 262 -12.39 -9.43 -0.54
N PHE A 263 -12.28 -8.13 -0.31
CA PHE A 263 -13.03 -7.46 0.72
C PHE A 263 -14.48 -7.24 0.24
N PRO A 264 -15.51 -7.66 1.00
CA PRO A 264 -16.88 -7.54 0.51
C PRO A 264 -17.36 -6.08 0.60
N MET A 265 -18.09 -5.63 -0.42
CA MET A 265 -18.65 -4.27 -0.51
C MET A 265 -19.44 -3.87 0.74
N ARG A 266 -20.23 -4.79 1.33
CA ARG A 266 -21.01 -4.50 2.54
C ARG A 266 -20.16 -4.01 3.71
N GLU A 267 -18.92 -4.48 3.82
CA GLU A 267 -17.97 -4.07 4.86
C GLU A 267 -17.23 -2.79 4.46
N GLY A 268 -16.97 -2.61 3.15
CA GLY A 268 -16.34 -1.41 2.58
C GLY A 268 -17.30 -0.26 2.26
N HIS A 269 -18.58 -0.39 2.55
CA HIS A 269 -19.59 0.62 2.18
C HIS A 269 -19.26 2.02 2.70
N ALA A 270 -18.84 2.14 3.96
CA ALA A 270 -18.49 3.43 4.55
C ALA A 270 -17.25 4.06 3.86
N PHE A 271 -16.27 3.26 3.46
CA PHE A 271 -15.13 3.71 2.65
C PHE A 271 -15.57 4.24 1.29
N VAL A 272 -16.40 3.47 0.57
CA VAL A 272 -16.90 3.88 -0.77
C VAL A 272 -17.72 5.15 -0.67
N SER A 273 -18.53 5.31 0.39
CA SER A 273 -19.27 6.53 0.67
C SER A 273 -18.33 7.72 0.98
N ALA A 274 -17.25 7.50 1.71
CA ALA A 274 -16.25 8.54 2.00
C ALA A 274 -15.52 9.03 0.74
N LEU A 275 -15.41 8.17 -0.29
CA LEU A 275 -14.90 8.54 -1.61
C LEU A 275 -15.94 9.30 -2.47
N GLY A 276 -17.18 9.45 -2.02
CA GLY A 276 -18.26 10.03 -2.82
C GLY A 276 -18.65 9.22 -4.05
N LEU A 277 -18.26 7.94 -4.11
CA LEU A 277 -18.63 7.07 -5.21
C LEU A 277 -20.09 6.60 -5.05
N PRO A 278 -20.86 6.49 -6.16
CA PRO A 278 -22.25 6.11 -6.09
C PRO A 278 -22.38 4.68 -5.56
N THR A 279 -22.96 4.55 -4.38
CA THR A 279 -23.27 3.25 -3.76
C THR A 279 -24.56 2.64 -4.30
N GLY A 280 -25.21 3.33 -5.26
CA GLY A 280 -26.48 2.96 -5.90
C GLY A 280 -27.61 2.75 -4.89
N PRO A 281 -28.89 2.98 -5.26
CA PRO A 281 -30.02 2.69 -4.40
C PRO A 281 -30.20 1.22 -4.12
#